data_50ba55d5a6a111451ae071630d4148fe
#
_entry.id   50ba55d5a6a111451ae071630d4148fe
#
_cell.length_a   1.000
_cell.length_b   1.000
_cell.length_c   1.000
_cell.angle_alpha   90.00
_cell.angle_beta   90.00
_cell.angle_gamma   90.00
#
_symmetry.space_group_name_H-M   'P 1'
#
loop_
_entity.id
_entity.type
_entity.pdbx_description
1 polymer ?
#
loop_
_entity_poly.entity_id
_entity_poly.type
_entity_poly.pdbx_seq_one_letter_code
_entity_poly.pdbx_strand_id
1 'polypeptide(L)'
;MGNANLLEVARGAIGERLDYELSKVVDNIADLNTKADAVRKITLTLSLKPDSERQNIKMSTQVKSTLVPTNNIESALYLTESDEGKTLVEMLPQVPVQLAVDGSEPEEPKIIAIKKAM
;
A
#
# COMPACT_ATOMS: atom_id res chain seq x y z
N MET A 1 -38.74 -2.67 23.69
CA MET A 1 -37.34 -2.27 23.77
C MET A 1 -36.63 -2.56 22.48
N GLY A 2 -35.92 -1.59 21.99
CA GLY A 2 -35.16 -1.74 20.77
C GLY A 2 -33.83 -2.40 21.01
N ASN A 3 -33.21 -2.80 19.93
CA ASN A 3 -31.84 -3.30 19.98
C ASN A 3 -30.85 -2.17 20.28
N ALA A 4 -29.67 -2.51 20.74
CA ALA A 4 -28.61 -1.53 20.92
C ALA A 4 -28.22 -0.94 19.56
N ASN A 5 -27.86 0.33 19.57
CA ASN A 5 -27.36 0.98 18.38
C ASN A 5 -25.90 0.63 18.21
N LEU A 6 -25.56 -0.08 17.14
CA LEU A 6 -24.21 -0.59 16.95
C LEU A 6 -23.16 0.52 16.84
N LEU A 7 -23.55 1.67 16.29
CA LEU A 7 -22.60 2.77 16.16
C LEU A 7 -22.32 3.48 17.46
N GLU A 8 -23.22 3.36 18.44
CA GLU A 8 -23.07 3.97 19.75
C GLU A 8 -22.47 3.03 20.76
N VAL A 9 -22.40 1.74 20.47
CA VAL A 9 -21.77 0.78 21.35
C VAL A 9 -20.32 1.17 21.57
N ALA A 10 -19.80 0.91 22.76
CA ALA A 10 -18.44 1.29 23.16
C ALA A 10 -18.20 2.79 23.05
N ARG A 11 -19.24 3.57 23.37
CA ARG A 11 -19.20 5.03 23.39
C ARG A 11 -18.80 5.64 22.05
N GLY A 12 -19.30 5.02 20.98
CA GLY A 12 -19.01 5.54 19.65
C GLY A 12 -17.67 5.15 19.08
N ALA A 13 -16.97 4.22 19.71
CA ALA A 13 -15.65 3.81 19.24
C ALA A 13 -15.68 3.24 17.82
N ILE A 14 -16.79 2.60 17.44
CA ILE A 14 -16.91 2.06 16.08
C ILE A 14 -16.94 3.20 15.07
N GLY A 15 -17.71 4.26 15.36
CA GLY A 15 -17.78 5.44 14.50
C GLY A 15 -16.44 6.12 14.37
N GLU A 16 -15.73 6.25 15.49
CA GLU A 16 -14.40 6.86 15.46
C GLU A 16 -13.42 6.06 14.60
N ARG A 17 -13.50 4.75 14.71
CA ARG A 17 -12.63 3.88 13.92
C ARG A 17 -12.96 3.97 12.42
N LEU A 18 -14.25 4.06 12.10
CA LEU A 18 -14.67 4.27 10.72
C LEU A 18 -14.15 5.59 10.18
N ASP A 19 -14.25 6.66 10.97
CA ASP A 19 -13.75 7.97 10.56
C ASP A 19 -12.25 7.96 10.36
N TYR A 20 -11.53 7.24 11.21
CA TYR A 20 -10.09 7.11 11.08
C TYR A 20 -9.73 6.42 9.76
N GLU A 21 -10.41 5.34 9.43
CA GLU A 21 -10.16 4.63 8.17
C GLU A 21 -10.60 5.47 6.96
N LEU A 22 -11.68 6.25 7.12
CA LEU A 22 -12.09 7.15 6.06
C LEU A 22 -11.02 8.20 5.76
N SER A 23 -10.36 8.71 6.79
CA SER A 23 -9.27 9.67 6.60
C SER A 23 -8.16 9.09 5.75
N LYS A 24 -7.81 7.81 5.96
CA LYS A 24 -6.82 7.14 5.15
C LYS A 24 -7.26 7.02 3.70
N VAL A 25 -8.54 6.70 3.50
CA VAL A 25 -9.09 6.59 2.15
C VAL A 25 -9.05 7.93 1.44
N VAL A 26 -9.42 9.00 2.13
CA VAL A 26 -9.39 10.35 1.55
C VAL A 26 -7.97 10.72 1.14
N ASP A 27 -7.00 10.47 2.01
CA ASP A 27 -5.61 10.75 1.68
C ASP A 27 -5.15 9.93 0.48
N ASN A 28 -5.58 8.68 0.39
CA ASN A 28 -5.23 7.82 -0.73
C ASN A 28 -5.86 8.30 -2.04
N ILE A 29 -7.12 8.77 -1.97
CA ILE A 29 -7.78 9.31 -3.16
C ILE A 29 -7.07 10.57 -3.64
N ALA A 30 -6.59 11.39 -2.71
CA ALA A 30 -5.90 12.63 -3.05
C ALA A 30 -4.46 12.42 -3.50
N ASP A 31 -3.93 11.22 -3.33
CA ASP A 31 -2.55 10.92 -3.68
C ASP A 31 -2.42 10.82 -5.20
N LEU A 32 -1.71 11.75 -5.79
CA LEU A 32 -1.52 11.82 -7.24
C LEU A 32 -0.70 10.65 -7.79
N ASN A 33 -0.04 9.90 -6.92
CA ASN A 33 0.74 8.74 -7.32
C ASN A 33 -0.07 7.45 -7.34
N THR A 34 -1.38 7.55 -7.16
CA THR A 34 -2.29 6.41 -7.25
C THR A 34 -3.24 6.62 -8.42
N LYS A 35 -3.82 5.52 -8.89
CA LYS A 35 -4.80 5.59 -9.96
C LYS A 35 -6.07 6.27 -9.43
N ALA A 36 -6.48 7.35 -10.08
CA ALA A 36 -7.54 8.22 -9.57
C ALA A 36 -8.89 7.52 -9.41
N ASP A 37 -9.26 6.71 -10.40
CA ASP A 37 -10.59 6.11 -10.45
C ASP A 37 -10.65 4.67 -9.92
N ALA A 38 -9.59 4.22 -9.29
CA ALA A 38 -9.58 2.90 -8.69
C ALA A 38 -10.43 2.88 -7.42
N VAL A 39 -11.03 1.75 -7.14
CA VAL A 39 -11.93 1.59 -6.01
C VAL A 39 -11.15 1.47 -4.71
N ARG A 40 -11.56 2.24 -3.71
CA ARG A 40 -11.10 2.09 -2.33
C ARG A 40 -12.25 1.53 -1.52
N LYS A 41 -11.94 0.75 -0.50
CA LYS A 41 -12.98 0.09 0.30
C LYS A 41 -12.72 0.29 1.78
N ILE A 42 -13.81 0.39 2.53
CA ILE A 42 -13.76 0.30 4.00
C ILE A 42 -14.62 -0.89 4.37
N THR A 43 -14.05 -1.79 5.15
CA THR A 43 -14.73 -3.01 5.54
C THR A 43 -14.89 -3.02 7.05
N LEU A 44 -16.12 -3.16 7.50
CA LEU A 44 -16.46 -3.28 8.91
C LEU A 44 -16.89 -4.71 9.17
N THR A 45 -16.23 -5.35 10.11
CA THR A 45 -16.55 -6.71 10.50
C THR A 45 -16.94 -6.73 11.96
N LEU A 46 -18.15 -7.18 12.24
CA LEU A 46 -18.63 -7.39 13.60
C LEU A 46 -18.72 -8.88 13.87
N SER A 47 -18.11 -9.32 14.95
CA SER A 47 -18.14 -10.69 15.36
C SER A 47 -18.86 -10.78 16.71
N LEU A 48 -19.88 -11.59 16.78
CA LEU A 48 -20.68 -11.74 17.99
C LEU A 48 -20.55 -13.18 18.46
N LYS A 49 -20.00 -13.33 19.65
CA LYS A 49 -19.80 -14.67 20.21
C LYS A 49 -20.60 -14.79 21.49
N PRO A 50 -21.69 -15.57 21.47
CA PRO A 50 -22.47 -15.81 22.68
C PRO A 50 -21.80 -16.86 23.56
N ASP A 51 -22.16 -16.85 24.84
CA ASP A 51 -21.78 -17.93 25.75
C ASP A 51 -22.69 -19.14 25.56
N SER A 52 -22.39 -20.19 26.29
CA SER A 52 -23.18 -21.43 26.17
C SER A 52 -24.63 -21.25 26.65
N GLU A 53 -24.89 -20.26 27.46
CA GLU A 53 -26.24 -19.97 27.96
C GLU A 53 -26.96 -18.95 27.09
N ARG A 54 -26.31 -18.43 26.08
CA ARG A 54 -26.88 -17.47 25.11
C ARG A 54 -27.31 -16.15 25.75
N GLN A 55 -26.69 -15.77 26.84
CA GLN A 55 -27.02 -14.54 27.54
C GLN A 55 -25.97 -13.46 27.41
N ASN A 56 -24.71 -13.83 27.53
CA ASN A 56 -23.63 -12.87 27.41
C ASN A 56 -23.02 -13.02 26.02
N ILE A 57 -22.94 -11.90 25.33
CA ILE A 57 -22.43 -11.88 23.94
C ILE A 57 -21.22 -11.00 23.89
N LYS A 58 -20.09 -11.58 23.49
CA LYS A 58 -18.89 -10.83 23.28
C LYS A 58 -18.88 -10.30 21.85
N MET A 59 -18.81 -8.99 21.71
CA MET A 59 -18.75 -8.38 20.39
C MET A 59 -17.34 -7.91 20.11
N SER A 60 -16.85 -8.26 18.96
CA SER A 60 -15.54 -7.83 18.47
C SER A 60 -15.73 -7.07 17.17
N THR A 61 -15.07 -5.94 17.06
CA THR A 61 -15.20 -5.08 15.88
C THR A 61 -13.86 -4.89 15.22
N GLN A 62 -13.83 -5.07 13.91
CA GLN A 62 -12.65 -4.80 13.12
C GLN A 62 -13.03 -3.90 11.95
N VAL A 63 -12.29 -2.83 11.77
CA VAL A 63 -12.47 -1.94 10.63
C VAL A 63 -11.14 -1.88 9.88
N LYS A 64 -11.22 -2.09 8.58
CA LYS A 64 -10.03 -1.99 7.75
C LYS A 64 -10.35 -1.28 6.46
N SER A 65 -9.35 -0.66 5.87
CA SER A 65 -9.49 -0.04 4.57
C SER A 65 -8.59 -0.76 3.57
N THR A 66 -9.07 -0.82 2.32
CA THR A 66 -8.29 -1.31 1.20
C THR A 66 -7.97 -0.11 0.34
N LEU A 67 -6.69 0.25 0.31
CA LEU A 67 -6.21 1.42 -0.38
C LEU A 67 -5.63 1.02 -1.73
N VAL A 68 -5.53 1.99 -2.62
CA VAL A 68 -4.91 1.78 -3.92
C VAL A 68 -3.40 1.97 -3.73
N PRO A 69 -2.58 1.00 -4.16
CA PRO A 69 -1.13 1.17 -4.05
C PRO A 69 -0.64 2.26 -5.00
N THR A 70 0.53 2.81 -4.71
CA THR A 70 1.14 3.78 -5.61
C THR A 70 1.42 3.12 -6.95
N ASN A 71 1.46 3.96 -7.98
CA ASN A 71 1.75 3.48 -9.33
C ASN A 71 3.08 2.74 -9.36
N ASN A 72 3.16 1.73 -10.21
CA ASN A 72 4.34 0.92 -10.30
C ASN A 72 5.54 1.73 -10.76
N ILE A 73 6.67 1.47 -10.14
CA ILE A 73 7.96 1.96 -10.62
C ILE A 73 8.59 0.77 -11.33
N GLU A 74 8.88 0.96 -12.60
CA GLU A 74 9.46 -0.12 -13.39
C GLU A 74 10.94 0.11 -13.59
N SER A 75 11.69 -0.97 -13.51
CA SER A 75 13.11 -0.95 -13.73
C SER A 75 13.51 -2.27 -14.36
N ALA A 76 14.58 -2.25 -15.11
CA ALA A 76 15.10 -3.46 -15.72
C ALA A 76 16.34 -3.91 -14.95
N LEU A 77 16.31 -5.15 -14.53
CA LEU A 77 17.44 -5.77 -13.85
C LEU A 77 17.87 -6.99 -14.64
N TYR A 78 19.15 -7.29 -14.60
CA TYR A 78 19.59 -8.56 -15.13
C TYR A 78 20.57 -9.22 -14.18
N LEU A 79 20.63 -10.52 -14.27
CA LEU A 79 21.45 -11.33 -13.41
C LEU A 79 22.80 -11.55 -14.09
N THR A 80 23.88 -11.20 -13.40
CA THR A 80 25.23 -11.49 -13.87
C THR A 80 25.88 -12.45 -12.91
N GLU A 81 26.88 -13.14 -13.41
CA GLU A 81 27.63 -14.09 -12.62
C GLU A 81 29.11 -13.75 -12.70
N SER A 82 29.76 -13.66 -11.56
CA SER A 82 31.17 -13.36 -11.46
C SER A 82 31.83 -14.38 -10.56
N ASP A 83 33.16 -14.26 -10.41
CA ASP A 83 33.90 -15.14 -9.52
C ASP A 83 33.42 -15.05 -8.09
N GLU A 84 32.80 -13.92 -7.71
CA GLU A 84 32.31 -13.72 -6.37
C GLU A 84 30.86 -14.17 -6.18
N GLY A 85 30.21 -14.64 -7.25
CA GLY A 85 28.84 -15.13 -7.19
C GLY A 85 27.92 -14.38 -8.11
N LYS A 86 26.62 -14.55 -7.87
CA LYS A 86 25.59 -13.94 -8.70
C LYS A 86 25.22 -12.58 -8.15
N THR A 87 25.06 -11.60 -9.04
CA THR A 87 24.64 -10.26 -8.68
C THR A 87 23.53 -9.79 -9.60
N LEU A 88 22.68 -8.90 -9.08
CA LEU A 88 21.69 -8.20 -9.89
C LEU A 88 22.23 -6.83 -10.24
N VAL A 89 22.08 -6.46 -11.49
CA VAL A 89 22.57 -5.19 -12.00
C VAL A 89 21.40 -4.44 -12.59
N GLU A 90 21.25 -3.17 -12.21
CA GLU A 90 20.19 -2.35 -12.77
C GLU A 90 20.66 -1.66 -14.03
N MET A 91 19.85 -1.79 -15.09
CA MET A 91 20.10 -1.09 -16.34
C MET A 91 19.25 0.17 -16.38
N LEU A 92 19.91 1.31 -16.29
CA LEU A 92 19.20 2.58 -16.41
C LEU A 92 18.93 2.87 -17.89
N PRO A 93 17.74 3.39 -18.22
CA PRO A 93 17.47 3.76 -19.60
C PRO A 93 18.41 4.85 -20.06
N GLN A 94 18.79 4.77 -21.32
CA GLN A 94 19.62 5.81 -21.89
C GLN A 94 18.83 7.11 -22.00
N VAL A 95 19.50 8.20 -21.66
CA VAL A 95 18.89 9.51 -21.78
C VAL A 95 18.81 9.88 -23.25
N PRO A 96 17.67 10.41 -23.71
CA PRO A 96 17.54 10.81 -25.11
C PRO A 96 18.61 11.84 -25.51
N VAL A 97 19.01 11.76 -26.76
CA VAL A 97 20.08 12.59 -27.29
C VAL A 97 19.82 14.09 -27.13
N GLN A 98 18.57 14.47 -27.08
CA GLN A 98 18.21 15.89 -26.92
C GLN A 98 18.78 16.52 -25.66
N LEU A 99 19.18 15.74 -24.70
CA LEU A 99 19.79 16.26 -23.48
C LEU A 99 21.23 16.66 -23.68
N ALA A 100 21.83 16.33 -24.83
CA ALA A 100 23.17 16.74 -25.15
C ALA A 100 23.21 18.10 -25.85
N VAL A 101 22.07 18.75 -25.99
CA VAL A 101 22.02 20.05 -26.70
C VAL A 101 22.85 21.12 -26.01
N ASP A 102 23.03 20.99 -24.73
CA ASP A 102 23.86 21.92 -23.99
C ASP A 102 25.37 21.67 -24.15
N GLY A 103 25.75 20.70 -24.98
CA GLY A 103 27.13 20.36 -25.24
C GLY A 103 27.72 19.33 -24.29
N SER A 104 26.98 18.87 -23.33
CA SER A 104 27.46 17.82 -22.44
C SER A 104 27.26 16.46 -23.09
N GLU A 105 28.20 15.57 -22.87
CA GLU A 105 28.04 14.20 -23.35
C GLU A 105 27.00 13.49 -22.49
N PRO A 106 26.16 12.60 -23.08
CA PRO A 106 25.28 11.81 -22.29
C PRO A 106 26.08 10.93 -21.34
N GLU A 107 25.69 10.93 -20.09
CA GLU A 107 26.33 10.07 -19.12
C GLU A 107 26.05 8.62 -19.49
N GLU A 108 27.04 7.77 -19.25
CA GLU A 108 26.84 6.35 -19.42
C GLU A 108 25.80 5.88 -18.41
N PRO A 109 25.00 4.84 -18.77
CA PRO A 109 24.03 4.31 -17.82
C PRO A 109 24.72 3.91 -16.53
N LYS A 110 24.19 4.41 -15.44
CA LYS A 110 24.74 4.08 -14.14
C LYS A 110 24.30 2.67 -13.76
N ILE A 111 25.29 1.82 -13.48
CA ILE A 111 25.02 0.44 -13.11
C ILE A 111 25.14 0.33 -11.60
N ILE A 112 24.07 -0.07 -10.97
CA ILE A 112 24.04 -0.29 -9.53
C ILE A 112 24.00 -1.80 -9.30
N ALA A 113 25.08 -2.34 -8.75
CA ALA A 113 25.15 -3.75 -8.46
C ALA A 113 24.52 -4.03 -7.09
N ILE A 114 23.54 -4.91 -7.06
CA ILE A 114 22.92 -5.37 -5.83
C ILE A 114 23.46 -6.76 -5.55
N LYS A 115 24.27 -6.86 -4.53
CA LYS A 115 24.88 -8.14 -4.21
C LYS A 115 23.83 -9.08 -3.64
N LYS A 116 23.72 -10.26 -4.22
CA LYS A 116 22.75 -11.23 -3.77
C LYS A 116 23.19 -11.83 -2.45
N ALA A 117 22.31 -11.80 -1.47
CA ALA A 117 22.57 -12.46 -0.20
C ALA A 117 22.58 -13.98 -0.39
N MET A 118 23.50 -14.61 0.24
CA MET A 118 23.65 -16.06 0.18
C MET A 118 22.87 -16.75 1.29
#